data_d61729d095cc8d78a1f746f90d9ce918
#
_entry.id   d61729d095cc8d78a1f746f90d9ce918
#
_cell.length_a   1.000
_cell.length_b   1.000
_cell.length_c   1.000
_cell.angle_alpha   90.00
_cell.angle_beta   90.00
_cell.angle_gamma   90.00
#
_symmetry.space_group_name_H-M   'P 1'
#
loop_
_entity.id
_entity.type
_entity.pdbx_description
1 polymer ?
#
loop_
_entity_poly.entity_id
_entity_poly.type
_entity_poly.pdbx_seq_one_letter_code
_entity_poly.pdbx_strand_id
1 'polypeptide(L)'
;MNYALKLSKQLSFGEEIANAVTHAVGAVLMLILLPISAIYSYEGHGLVSAIGTSIFVISLFLMFLSSTIYHSMSYGSTHKYILRIIDHSMIYIAIAGSYTPVVLSLMNDWRGYLIIVIQWGTTIFGILYKIFAKKVNEKFSLALYLIMGWLVIFIIPQIIGQTGPVFWELMLAGGLCYTVGAGFYAKKKPYFHMIWHLFILAASALQYLAIVYFMWEWDRNR
;
A
#
# COMPACT_ATOMS: atom_id res chain seq x y z
N MET A 1 -5.41 27.99 -17.14
CA MET A 1 -5.23 26.55 -17.38
C MET A 1 -4.03 26.10 -16.56
N ASN A 2 -4.28 25.36 -15.47
CA ASN A 2 -3.27 25.09 -14.43
C ASN A 2 -2.06 24.33 -14.98
N TYR A 3 -0.86 24.81 -14.65
CA TYR A 3 0.45 24.22 -15.00
C TYR A 3 0.57 22.73 -14.63
N ALA A 4 -0.17 22.30 -13.61
CA ALA A 4 -0.22 20.91 -13.13
C ALA A 4 -0.84 19.92 -14.14
N LEU A 5 -1.76 20.37 -14.98
CA LEU A 5 -2.40 19.54 -16.03
C LEU A 5 -1.45 19.18 -17.18
N LYS A 6 -0.37 19.99 -17.39
CA LYS A 6 0.62 19.78 -18.46
C LYS A 6 1.71 18.73 -18.16
N LEU A 7 1.81 18.22 -16.93
CA LEU A 7 2.98 17.47 -16.45
C LEU A 7 2.85 15.93 -16.45
N SER A 8 1.70 15.36 -16.73
CA SER A 8 1.57 13.91 -16.90
C SER A 8 1.84 13.52 -18.35
N LYS A 9 2.80 12.60 -18.58
CA LYS A 9 2.94 11.95 -19.89
C LYS A 9 1.61 11.25 -20.22
N GLN A 10 1.04 11.54 -21.38
CA GLN A 10 -0.12 10.83 -21.88
C GLN A 10 0.29 9.37 -22.14
N LEU A 11 -0.41 8.43 -21.52
CA LEU A 11 -0.30 7.01 -21.80
C LEU A 11 -1.14 6.68 -23.03
N SER A 12 -0.80 5.60 -23.72
CA SER A 12 -1.65 5.07 -24.77
C SER A 12 -2.96 4.51 -24.20
N PHE A 13 -3.98 4.39 -25.03
CA PHE A 13 -5.27 3.80 -24.61
C PHE A 13 -5.10 2.39 -24.04
N GLY A 14 -4.25 1.57 -24.68
CA GLY A 14 -3.94 0.22 -24.18
C GLY A 14 -3.24 0.21 -22.82
N GLU A 15 -2.33 1.17 -22.58
CA GLU A 15 -1.68 1.30 -21.27
C GLU A 15 -2.68 1.73 -20.17
N GLU A 16 -3.59 2.67 -20.46
CA GLU A 16 -4.61 3.11 -19.50
C GLU A 16 -5.57 1.96 -19.15
N ILE A 17 -6.04 1.18 -20.14
CA ILE A 17 -6.86 0.00 -19.89
C ILE A 17 -6.11 -1.03 -19.06
N ALA A 18 -4.88 -1.36 -19.43
CA ALA A 18 -4.08 -2.35 -18.72
C ALA A 18 -3.85 -1.94 -17.24
N ASN A 19 -3.58 -0.65 -17.00
CA ASN A 19 -3.43 -0.10 -15.66
C ASN A 19 -4.74 -0.17 -14.87
N ALA A 20 -5.87 0.22 -15.47
CA ALA A 20 -7.18 0.18 -14.84
C ALA A 20 -7.58 -1.26 -14.48
N VAL A 21 -7.45 -2.20 -15.41
CA VAL A 21 -7.86 -3.60 -15.22
C VAL A 21 -7.02 -4.29 -14.14
N THR A 22 -5.70 -4.11 -14.15
CA THR A 22 -4.82 -4.74 -13.15
C THR A 22 -5.19 -4.33 -11.72
N HIS A 23 -5.46 -3.05 -11.48
CA HIS A 23 -5.87 -2.59 -10.16
C HIS A 23 -7.35 -2.83 -9.85
N ALA A 24 -8.23 -2.89 -10.87
CA ALA A 24 -9.63 -3.31 -10.67
C ALA A 24 -9.72 -4.71 -10.08
N VAL A 25 -8.90 -5.64 -10.57
CA VAL A 25 -8.80 -7.01 -9.99
C VAL A 25 -8.41 -6.93 -8.51
N GLY A 26 -7.40 -6.12 -8.17
CA GLY A 26 -6.99 -5.90 -6.77
C GLY A 26 -8.12 -5.32 -5.91
N ALA A 27 -8.84 -4.31 -6.43
CA ALA A 27 -9.96 -3.70 -5.72
C ALA A 27 -11.09 -4.71 -5.44
N VAL A 28 -11.49 -5.49 -6.43
CA VAL A 28 -12.52 -6.53 -6.25
C VAL A 28 -12.08 -7.58 -5.25
N LEU A 29 -10.84 -8.05 -5.33
CA LEU A 29 -10.30 -9.02 -4.37
C LEU A 29 -10.33 -8.46 -2.94
N MET A 30 -9.83 -7.24 -2.70
CA MET A 30 -9.82 -6.63 -1.37
C MET A 30 -11.24 -6.37 -0.84
N LEU A 31 -12.19 -6.02 -1.70
CA LEU A 31 -13.59 -5.85 -1.31
C LEU A 31 -14.21 -7.17 -0.80
N ILE A 32 -13.94 -8.29 -1.48
CA ILE A 32 -14.41 -9.63 -1.07
C ILE A 32 -13.69 -10.08 0.22
N LEU A 33 -12.38 -9.85 0.29
CA LEU A 33 -11.56 -10.30 1.40
C LEU A 33 -11.75 -9.47 2.68
N LEU A 34 -12.28 -8.25 2.60
CA LEU A 34 -12.48 -7.38 3.75
C LEU A 34 -13.33 -8.03 4.86
N PRO A 35 -14.60 -8.45 4.61
CA PRO A 35 -15.39 -9.10 5.66
C PRO A 35 -14.78 -10.43 6.13
N ILE A 36 -14.21 -11.18 5.23
CA ILE A 36 -13.56 -12.48 5.54
C ILE A 36 -12.41 -12.26 6.52
N SER A 37 -11.52 -11.30 6.22
CA SER A 37 -10.36 -10.99 7.06
C SER A 37 -10.77 -10.43 8.42
N ALA A 38 -11.79 -9.58 8.45
CA ALA A 38 -12.31 -8.99 9.69
C ALA A 38 -12.86 -10.05 10.63
N ILE A 39 -13.70 -10.96 10.12
CA ILE A 39 -14.27 -12.07 10.89
C ILE A 39 -13.15 -13.02 11.35
N TYR A 40 -12.29 -13.45 10.44
CA TYR A 40 -11.17 -14.34 10.76
C TYR A 40 -10.27 -13.79 11.87
N SER A 41 -9.91 -12.51 11.77
CA SER A 41 -9.07 -11.86 12.79
C SER A 41 -9.82 -11.65 14.11
N TYR A 42 -11.14 -11.41 14.08
CA TYR A 42 -11.95 -11.26 15.29
C TYR A 42 -12.08 -12.58 16.04
N GLU A 43 -12.45 -13.66 15.36
CA GLU A 43 -12.64 -14.97 15.94
C GLU A 43 -11.34 -15.58 16.48
N GLY A 44 -10.22 -15.37 15.75
CA GLY A 44 -8.93 -15.91 16.16
C GLY A 44 -8.19 -15.08 17.21
N HIS A 45 -8.31 -13.73 17.16
CA HIS A 45 -7.39 -12.83 17.87
C HIS A 45 -8.08 -11.58 18.47
N GLY A 46 -9.41 -11.50 18.43
CA GLY A 46 -10.21 -10.48 19.08
C GLY A 46 -10.29 -9.14 18.34
N LEU A 47 -10.95 -8.17 18.99
CA LEU A 47 -11.37 -6.91 18.36
C LEU A 47 -10.21 -6.06 17.85
N VAL A 48 -9.11 -5.95 18.59
CA VAL A 48 -7.96 -5.11 18.21
C VAL A 48 -7.33 -5.60 16.93
N SER A 49 -7.17 -6.93 16.80
CA SER A 49 -6.67 -7.56 15.58
C SER A 49 -7.60 -7.35 14.38
N ALA A 50 -8.91 -7.50 14.60
CA ALA A 50 -9.90 -7.25 13.56
C ALA A 50 -9.89 -5.78 13.07
N ILE A 51 -9.75 -4.81 13.97
CA ILE A 51 -9.62 -3.38 13.63
C ILE A 51 -8.36 -3.16 12.81
N GLY A 52 -7.21 -3.65 13.25
CA GLY A 52 -5.94 -3.50 12.54
C GLY A 52 -5.99 -4.10 11.13
N THR A 53 -6.48 -5.33 11.02
CA THR A 53 -6.64 -6.04 9.74
C THR A 53 -7.62 -5.31 8.82
N SER A 54 -8.73 -4.81 9.35
CA SER A 54 -9.70 -4.04 8.56
C SER A 54 -9.10 -2.75 8.02
N ILE A 55 -8.34 -2.01 8.82
CA ILE A 55 -7.62 -0.80 8.37
C ILE A 55 -6.68 -1.14 7.21
N PHE A 56 -5.92 -2.22 7.32
CA PHE A 56 -5.02 -2.66 6.26
C PHE A 56 -5.76 -2.99 4.96
N VAL A 57 -6.78 -3.85 5.02
CA VAL A 57 -7.51 -4.30 3.82
C VAL A 57 -8.30 -3.15 3.19
N ILE A 58 -8.91 -2.27 3.99
CA ILE A 58 -9.54 -1.04 3.49
C ILE A 58 -8.53 -0.13 2.79
N SER A 59 -7.33 0.02 3.36
CA SER A 59 -6.27 0.84 2.77
C SER A 59 -5.83 0.31 1.40
N LEU A 60 -5.68 -1.00 1.26
CA LEU A 60 -5.39 -1.66 -0.03
C LEU A 60 -6.55 -1.49 -1.01
N PHE A 61 -7.79 -1.71 -0.56
CA PHE A 61 -8.98 -1.51 -1.39
C PHE A 61 -9.05 -0.10 -1.96
N LEU A 62 -8.88 0.92 -1.11
CA LEU A 62 -8.91 2.32 -1.53
C LEU A 62 -7.77 2.67 -2.49
N MET A 63 -6.58 2.12 -2.28
CA MET A 63 -5.44 2.28 -3.18
C MET A 63 -5.75 1.71 -4.57
N PHE A 64 -6.22 0.48 -4.65
CA PHE A 64 -6.56 -0.16 -5.90
C PHE A 64 -7.74 0.51 -6.60
N LEU A 65 -8.80 0.86 -5.85
CA LEU A 65 -9.97 1.53 -6.39
C LEU A 65 -9.63 2.92 -6.96
N SER A 66 -8.89 3.74 -6.22
CA SER A 66 -8.51 5.08 -6.68
C SER A 66 -7.67 5.03 -7.95
N SER A 67 -6.76 4.08 -8.05
CA SER A 67 -5.95 3.86 -9.24
C SER A 67 -6.79 3.40 -10.44
N THR A 68 -7.71 2.47 -10.23
CA THR A 68 -8.66 2.03 -11.27
C THR A 68 -9.44 3.21 -11.82
N ILE A 69 -10.02 4.03 -10.94
CA ILE A 69 -10.81 5.20 -11.35
C ILE A 69 -9.93 6.22 -12.08
N TYR A 70 -8.72 6.50 -11.55
CA TYR A 70 -7.78 7.42 -12.20
C TYR A 70 -7.44 7.01 -13.63
N HIS A 71 -7.10 5.74 -13.85
CA HIS A 71 -6.75 5.23 -15.17
C HIS A 71 -7.94 5.13 -16.13
N SER A 72 -9.17 5.06 -15.61
CA SER A 72 -10.40 5.08 -16.42
C SER A 72 -10.82 6.47 -16.89
N MET A 73 -10.19 7.56 -16.41
CA MET A 73 -10.57 8.93 -16.76
C MET A 73 -9.91 9.40 -18.05
N SER A 74 -10.63 10.23 -18.80
CA SER A 74 -10.15 10.88 -20.04
C SER A 74 -8.96 11.78 -19.75
N TYR A 75 -7.91 11.67 -20.58
CA TYR A 75 -6.74 12.52 -20.51
C TYR A 75 -7.09 14.00 -20.67
N GLY A 76 -6.41 14.85 -19.89
CA GLY A 76 -6.62 16.32 -19.93
C GLY A 76 -7.82 16.82 -19.15
N SER A 77 -8.64 15.95 -18.55
CA SER A 77 -9.75 16.36 -17.68
C SER A 77 -9.26 16.82 -16.30
N THR A 78 -9.99 17.78 -15.70
CA THR A 78 -9.76 18.19 -14.30
C THR A 78 -9.94 17.02 -13.34
N HIS A 79 -10.89 16.12 -13.62
CA HIS A 79 -11.15 14.93 -12.83
C HIS A 79 -9.94 13.99 -12.81
N LYS A 80 -9.31 13.73 -13.99
CA LYS A 80 -8.10 12.90 -14.04
C LYS A 80 -6.95 13.50 -13.22
N TYR A 81 -6.82 14.83 -13.19
CA TYR A 81 -5.82 15.48 -12.36
C TYR A 81 -6.07 15.29 -10.86
N ILE A 82 -7.31 15.51 -10.41
CA ILE A 82 -7.68 15.31 -9.00
C ILE A 82 -7.49 13.85 -8.60
N LEU A 83 -7.96 12.93 -9.43
CA LEU A 83 -7.84 11.49 -9.17
C LEU A 83 -6.38 11.02 -9.16
N ARG A 84 -5.49 11.64 -9.93
CA ARG A 84 -4.04 11.37 -9.83
C ARG A 84 -3.48 11.74 -8.48
N ILE A 85 -3.90 12.85 -7.89
CA ILE A 85 -3.48 13.24 -6.53
C ILE A 85 -3.96 12.19 -5.54
N ILE A 86 -5.22 11.77 -5.65
CA ILE A 86 -5.83 10.76 -4.78
C ILE A 86 -5.09 9.42 -4.94
N ASP A 87 -4.96 8.90 -6.14
CA ASP A 87 -4.28 7.64 -6.47
C ASP A 87 -2.88 7.58 -5.84
N HIS A 88 -2.05 8.60 -6.07
CA HIS A 88 -0.71 8.65 -5.48
C HIS A 88 -0.70 8.89 -3.96
N SER A 89 -1.76 9.47 -3.40
CA SER A 89 -1.91 9.66 -1.95
C SER A 89 -2.28 8.37 -1.25
N MET A 90 -3.08 7.51 -1.89
CA MET A 90 -3.50 6.22 -1.34
C MET A 90 -2.33 5.25 -1.15
N ILE A 91 -1.21 5.43 -1.84
CA ILE A 91 0.01 4.65 -1.62
C ILE A 91 0.54 4.87 -0.19
N TYR A 92 0.58 6.11 0.30
CA TYR A 92 0.97 6.40 1.69
C TYR A 92 0.04 5.71 2.69
N ILE A 93 -1.27 5.77 2.44
CA ILE A 93 -2.29 5.15 3.29
C ILE A 93 -2.14 3.63 3.29
N ALA A 94 -1.88 3.01 2.13
CA ALA A 94 -1.67 1.57 2.03
C ALA A 94 -0.42 1.11 2.82
N ILE A 95 0.67 1.88 2.76
CA ILE A 95 1.89 1.57 3.52
C ILE A 95 1.62 1.70 5.03
N ALA A 96 1.06 2.82 5.51
CA ALA A 96 0.75 3.00 6.92
C ALA A 96 -0.28 1.97 7.42
N GLY A 97 -1.26 1.64 6.57
CA GLY A 97 -2.26 0.60 6.82
C GLY A 97 -1.65 -0.77 7.04
N SER A 98 -0.58 -1.14 6.32
CA SER A 98 0.09 -2.44 6.49
C SER A 98 0.85 -2.56 7.82
N TYR A 99 1.32 -1.48 8.40
CA TYR A 99 1.96 -1.47 9.73
C TYR A 99 0.95 -1.58 10.87
N THR A 100 -0.27 -1.07 10.66
CA THR A 100 -1.29 -0.94 11.70
C THR A 100 -1.63 -2.28 12.37
N PRO A 101 -1.97 -3.38 11.66
CA PRO A 101 -2.26 -4.66 12.29
C PRO A 101 -1.04 -5.25 13.04
N VAL A 102 0.15 -5.15 12.45
CA VAL A 102 1.38 -5.69 13.06
C VAL A 102 1.67 -4.98 14.38
N VAL A 103 1.61 -3.65 14.40
CA VAL A 103 1.89 -2.88 15.60
C VAL A 103 0.82 -3.09 16.66
N LEU A 104 -0.47 -2.97 16.31
CA LEU A 104 -1.56 -3.10 17.28
C LEU A 104 -1.62 -4.50 17.90
N SER A 105 -1.18 -5.52 17.18
CA SER A 105 -1.29 -6.90 17.63
C SER A 105 -0.03 -7.43 18.32
N LEU A 106 1.16 -6.98 17.90
CA LEU A 106 2.44 -7.55 18.36
C LEU A 106 3.29 -6.58 19.17
N MET A 107 2.97 -5.26 19.17
CA MET A 107 3.79 -4.24 19.82
C MET A 107 2.96 -3.36 20.73
N ASN A 108 2.67 -3.84 21.95
CA ASN A 108 1.92 -3.05 22.93
C ASN A 108 2.85 -2.21 23.83
N ASP A 109 3.79 -1.47 23.22
CA ASP A 109 4.72 -0.61 23.90
C ASP A 109 4.88 0.77 23.19
N TRP A 110 5.64 1.68 23.82
CA TRP A 110 5.87 3.03 23.26
C TRP A 110 6.55 3.02 21.88
N ARG A 111 7.31 1.99 21.53
CA ARG A 111 8.01 1.84 20.23
C ARG A 111 6.99 1.58 19.13
N GLY A 112 6.00 0.70 19.40
CA GLY A 112 4.89 0.44 18.49
C GLY A 112 4.10 1.72 18.22
N TYR A 113 3.72 2.46 19.27
CA TYR A 113 3.03 3.74 19.12
C TYR A 113 3.84 4.76 18.33
N LEU A 114 5.16 4.83 18.56
CA LEU A 114 6.04 5.71 17.79
C LEU A 114 6.03 5.36 16.30
N ILE A 115 6.08 4.08 15.93
CA ILE A 115 6.00 3.64 14.53
C ILE A 115 4.68 4.04 13.90
N ILE A 116 3.54 3.85 14.59
CA ILE A 116 2.23 4.30 14.10
C ILE A 116 2.21 5.82 13.86
N VAL A 117 2.73 6.60 14.81
CA VAL A 117 2.81 8.06 14.67
C VAL A 117 3.69 8.47 13.49
N ILE A 118 4.84 7.83 13.30
CA ILE A 118 5.73 8.11 12.16
C ILE A 118 5.03 7.75 10.84
N GLN A 119 4.41 6.57 10.74
CA GLN A 119 3.76 6.10 9.52
C GLN A 119 2.57 6.99 9.12
N TRP A 120 1.62 7.22 10.04
CA TRP A 120 0.47 8.05 9.75
C TRP A 120 0.81 9.54 9.66
N GLY A 121 1.79 10.02 10.43
CA GLY A 121 2.31 11.38 10.31
C GLY A 121 2.98 11.63 8.95
N THR A 122 3.80 10.69 8.47
CA THR A 122 4.39 10.76 7.12
C THR A 122 3.32 10.65 6.03
N THR A 123 2.25 9.88 6.26
CA THR A 123 1.09 9.80 5.37
C THR A 123 0.41 11.16 5.24
N ILE A 124 0.10 11.81 6.35
CA ILE A 124 -0.50 13.16 6.34
C ILE A 124 0.42 14.16 5.63
N PHE A 125 1.70 14.16 5.97
CA PHE A 125 2.69 15.02 5.30
C PHE A 125 2.75 14.76 3.79
N GLY A 126 2.81 13.51 3.35
CA GLY A 126 2.88 13.13 1.95
C GLY A 126 1.63 13.54 1.15
N ILE A 127 0.44 13.41 1.75
CA ILE A 127 -0.83 13.87 1.15
C ILE A 127 -0.84 15.40 1.03
N LEU A 128 -0.50 16.13 2.10
CA LEU A 128 -0.44 17.59 2.09
C LEU A 128 0.59 18.09 1.08
N TYR A 129 1.74 17.43 0.99
CA TYR A 129 2.74 17.74 -0.04
C TYR A 129 2.17 17.58 -1.45
N LYS A 130 1.40 16.52 -1.73
CA LYS A 130 0.76 16.31 -3.05
C LYS A 130 -0.29 17.36 -3.38
N ILE A 131 -1.01 17.86 -2.38
CA ILE A 131 -2.08 18.86 -2.55
C ILE A 131 -1.51 20.27 -2.73
N PHE A 132 -0.54 20.66 -1.90
CA PHE A 132 -0.11 22.06 -1.77
C PHE A 132 1.19 22.40 -2.48
N ALA A 133 2.03 21.40 -2.85
CA ALA A 133 3.27 21.70 -3.55
C ALA A 133 3.01 22.27 -4.96
N LYS A 134 3.61 23.41 -5.27
CA LYS A 134 3.55 24.04 -6.60
C LYS A 134 4.05 23.09 -7.70
N LYS A 135 5.02 22.23 -7.38
CA LYS A 135 5.57 21.19 -8.25
C LYS A 135 5.89 19.97 -7.41
N VAL A 136 5.17 18.87 -7.65
CA VAL A 136 5.42 17.59 -6.97
C VAL A 136 6.66 16.93 -7.60
N ASN A 137 7.63 16.58 -6.75
CA ASN A 137 8.78 15.79 -7.17
C ASN A 137 8.44 14.29 -7.02
N GLU A 138 8.26 13.60 -8.14
CA GLU A 138 7.92 12.17 -8.16
C GLU A 138 9.01 11.29 -7.53
N LYS A 139 10.30 11.65 -7.69
CA LYS A 139 11.42 10.91 -7.08
C LYS A 139 11.42 11.05 -5.55
N PHE A 140 11.11 12.24 -5.04
CA PHE A 140 10.97 12.45 -3.60
C PHE A 140 9.82 11.62 -3.02
N SER A 141 8.65 11.62 -3.68
CA SER A 141 7.52 10.78 -3.25
C SER A 141 7.88 9.30 -3.27
N LEU A 142 8.56 8.83 -4.32
CA LEU A 142 9.00 7.44 -4.42
C LEU A 142 10.00 7.06 -3.31
N ALA A 143 10.93 7.95 -3.00
CA ALA A 143 11.87 7.75 -1.89
C ALA A 143 11.14 7.64 -0.54
N LEU A 144 10.13 8.50 -0.30
CA LEU A 144 9.31 8.41 0.91
C LEU A 144 8.56 7.07 1.00
N TYR A 145 7.96 6.58 -0.09
CA TYR A 145 7.31 5.27 -0.09
C TYR A 145 8.26 4.15 0.30
N LEU A 146 9.48 4.15 -0.29
CA LEU A 146 10.49 3.14 0.03
C LEU A 146 10.97 3.23 1.46
N ILE A 147 11.25 4.45 1.97
CA ILE A 147 11.65 4.67 3.36
C ILE A 147 10.57 4.16 4.30
N MET A 148 9.31 4.54 4.10
CA MET A 148 8.18 4.07 4.91
C MET A 148 8.07 2.55 4.87
N GLY A 149 8.16 1.92 3.69
CA GLY A 149 8.07 0.47 3.53
C GLY A 149 9.18 -0.28 4.28
N TRP A 150 10.42 0.22 4.23
CA TRP A 150 11.58 -0.42 4.88
C TRP A 150 11.75 -0.06 6.37
N LEU A 151 10.91 0.80 6.95
CA LEU A 151 10.91 1.04 8.41
C LEU A 151 10.65 -0.24 9.21
N VAL A 152 10.12 -1.29 8.60
CA VAL A 152 9.95 -2.61 9.22
C VAL A 152 11.26 -3.14 9.84
N ILE A 153 12.42 -2.80 9.28
CA ILE A 153 13.73 -3.22 9.79
C ILE A 153 13.92 -2.83 11.27
N PHE A 154 13.37 -1.68 11.69
CA PHE A 154 13.50 -1.18 13.06
C PHE A 154 12.58 -1.89 14.06
N ILE A 155 11.56 -2.61 13.58
CA ILE A 155 10.63 -3.36 14.44
C ILE A 155 10.92 -4.87 14.46
N ILE A 156 11.76 -5.37 13.54
CA ILE A 156 12.15 -6.80 13.50
C ILE A 156 12.56 -7.32 14.89
N PRO A 157 13.48 -6.65 15.64
CA PRO A 157 13.94 -7.18 16.92
C PRO A 157 12.84 -7.37 17.96
N GLN A 158 11.74 -6.61 17.86
CA GLN A 158 10.62 -6.68 18.80
C GLN A 158 9.64 -7.80 18.47
N ILE A 159 9.49 -8.15 17.20
CA ILE A 159 8.43 -9.07 16.75
C ILE A 159 8.95 -10.40 16.19
N ILE A 160 10.26 -10.54 15.95
CA ILE A 160 10.84 -11.76 15.35
C ILE A 160 10.58 -13.02 16.19
N GLY A 161 10.53 -12.90 17.51
CA GLY A 161 10.23 -14.01 18.43
C GLY A 161 8.74 -14.32 18.60
N GLN A 162 7.85 -13.51 17.98
CA GLN A 162 6.40 -13.63 18.11
C GLN A 162 5.75 -14.16 16.82
N THR A 163 6.51 -14.23 15.72
CA THR A 163 6.01 -14.61 14.39
C THR A 163 6.83 -15.75 13.80
N GLY A 164 6.16 -16.60 13.01
CA GLY A 164 6.81 -17.74 12.35
C GLY A 164 7.66 -17.32 11.13
N PRO A 165 8.51 -18.23 10.64
CA PRO A 165 9.39 -17.96 9.50
C PRO A 165 8.64 -17.60 8.22
N VAL A 166 7.49 -18.23 7.95
CA VAL A 166 6.66 -17.96 6.77
C VAL A 166 6.18 -16.50 6.72
N PHE A 167 5.84 -15.92 7.88
CA PHE A 167 5.51 -14.50 7.97
C PHE A 167 6.63 -13.63 7.39
N TRP A 168 7.88 -13.90 7.80
CA TRP A 168 9.04 -13.11 7.37
C TRP A 168 9.40 -13.33 5.90
N GLU A 169 9.29 -14.56 5.41
CA GLU A 169 9.52 -14.89 4.01
C GLU A 169 8.55 -14.13 3.10
N LEU A 170 7.25 -14.13 3.45
CA LEU A 170 6.22 -13.41 2.71
C LEU A 170 6.38 -11.89 2.81
N MET A 171 6.70 -11.35 4.00
CA MET A 171 6.95 -9.93 4.20
C MET A 171 8.16 -9.44 3.41
N LEU A 172 9.26 -10.21 3.41
CA LEU A 172 10.46 -9.89 2.64
C LEU A 172 10.20 -9.96 1.13
N ALA A 173 9.55 -11.02 0.66
CA ALA A 173 9.19 -11.18 -0.74
C ALA A 173 8.28 -10.03 -1.21
N GLY A 174 7.29 -9.65 -0.41
CA GLY A 174 6.43 -8.48 -0.68
C GLY A 174 7.22 -7.17 -0.74
N GLY A 175 8.12 -6.91 0.22
CA GLY A 175 9.00 -5.74 0.22
C GLY A 175 9.92 -5.66 -0.99
N LEU A 176 10.48 -6.81 -1.42
CA LEU A 176 11.29 -6.91 -2.63
C LEU A 176 10.44 -6.66 -3.90
N CYS A 177 9.21 -7.19 -3.97
CA CYS A 177 8.30 -6.90 -5.07
C CYS A 177 8.01 -5.39 -5.17
N TYR A 178 7.68 -4.70 -4.07
CA TYR A 178 7.50 -3.24 -4.07
C TYR A 178 8.75 -2.51 -4.55
N THR A 179 9.92 -2.92 -4.09
CA THR A 179 11.20 -2.29 -4.45
C THR A 179 11.55 -2.47 -5.93
N VAL A 180 11.40 -3.68 -6.45
CA VAL A 180 11.60 -3.97 -7.87
C VAL A 180 10.58 -3.22 -8.73
N GLY A 181 9.31 -3.23 -8.31
CA GLY A 181 8.24 -2.47 -8.96
C GLY A 181 8.53 -0.97 -9.03
N ALA A 182 9.07 -0.38 -7.95
CA ALA A 182 9.51 1.01 -7.94
C ALA A 182 10.57 1.32 -8.99
N GLY A 183 11.46 0.36 -9.29
CA GLY A 183 12.43 0.46 -10.37
C GLY A 183 11.78 0.55 -11.76
N PHE A 184 10.66 -0.15 -11.99
CA PHE A 184 9.86 -0.01 -13.22
C PHE A 184 9.13 1.33 -13.26
N TYR A 185 8.51 1.76 -12.16
CA TYR A 185 7.85 3.06 -12.06
C TYR A 185 8.79 4.23 -12.40
N ALA A 186 10.04 4.16 -11.95
CA ALA A 186 11.04 5.20 -12.20
C ALA A 186 11.40 5.36 -13.69
N LYS A 187 11.19 4.31 -14.51
CA LYS A 187 11.53 4.29 -15.94
C LYS A 187 10.29 4.59 -16.79
N LYS A 188 10.32 5.67 -17.56
CA LYS A 188 9.21 6.15 -18.40
C LYS A 188 9.11 5.42 -19.76
N LYS A 189 9.14 4.06 -19.76
CA LYS A 189 8.97 3.23 -20.96
C LYS A 189 7.52 2.76 -21.11
N PRO A 190 7.05 2.42 -22.34
CA PRO A 190 5.71 1.87 -22.55
C PRO A 190 5.46 0.63 -21.68
N TYR A 191 4.26 0.52 -21.13
CA TYR A 191 3.79 -0.57 -20.25
C TYR A 191 4.57 -0.76 -18.93
N PHE A 192 5.61 0.02 -18.64
CA PHE A 192 6.36 -0.11 -17.39
C PHE A 192 5.52 0.27 -16.18
N HIS A 193 4.55 1.16 -16.34
CA HIS A 193 3.59 1.51 -15.30
C HIS A 193 2.66 0.34 -14.98
N MET A 194 2.19 -0.39 -16.00
CA MET A 194 1.41 -1.61 -15.82
C MET A 194 2.23 -2.71 -15.11
N ILE A 195 3.50 -2.90 -15.50
CA ILE A 195 4.39 -3.86 -14.82
C ILE A 195 4.54 -3.49 -13.34
N TRP A 196 4.69 -2.20 -13.02
CA TRP A 196 4.71 -1.73 -11.65
C TRP A 196 3.42 -2.07 -10.90
N HIS A 197 2.22 -1.91 -11.52
CA HIS A 197 0.94 -2.33 -10.95
C HIS A 197 0.88 -3.83 -10.62
N LEU A 198 1.43 -4.68 -11.50
CA LEU A 198 1.51 -6.12 -11.23
C LEU A 198 2.42 -6.44 -10.03
N PHE A 199 3.54 -5.73 -9.89
CA PHE A 199 4.40 -5.87 -8.71
C PHE A 199 3.71 -5.40 -7.43
N ILE A 200 2.93 -4.31 -7.47
CA ILE A 200 2.13 -3.85 -6.33
C ILE A 200 1.08 -4.90 -5.96
N LEU A 201 0.37 -5.45 -6.94
CA LEU A 201 -0.64 -6.49 -6.71
C LEU A 201 -0.03 -7.74 -6.06
N ALA A 202 1.10 -8.23 -6.59
CA ALA A 202 1.83 -9.36 -6.04
C ALA A 202 2.33 -9.08 -4.61
N ALA A 203 2.94 -7.91 -4.39
CA ALA A 203 3.42 -7.50 -3.07
C ALA A 203 2.28 -7.40 -2.04
N SER A 204 1.14 -6.80 -2.44
CA SER A 204 -0.04 -6.68 -1.58
C SER A 204 -0.63 -8.05 -1.23
N ALA A 205 -0.64 -9.00 -2.18
CA ALA A 205 -1.10 -10.37 -1.93
C ALA A 205 -0.17 -11.11 -0.96
N LEU A 206 1.15 -10.99 -1.12
CA LEU A 206 2.13 -11.59 -0.20
C LEU A 206 2.01 -11.02 1.21
N GLN A 207 1.91 -9.69 1.34
CA GLN A 207 1.72 -9.05 2.65
C GLN A 207 0.36 -9.35 3.26
N TYR A 208 -0.69 -9.46 2.44
CA TYR A 208 -2.01 -9.88 2.91
C TYR A 208 -1.95 -11.28 3.53
N LEU A 209 -1.35 -12.25 2.84
CA LEU A 209 -1.16 -13.59 3.38
C LEU A 209 -0.34 -13.57 4.66
N ALA A 210 0.79 -12.85 4.68
CA ALA A 210 1.63 -12.73 5.86
C ALA A 210 0.86 -12.22 7.08
N ILE A 211 0.16 -11.09 6.92
CA ILE A 211 -0.49 -10.37 8.02
C ILE A 211 -1.75 -11.08 8.49
N VAL A 212 -2.59 -11.56 7.56
CA VAL A 212 -3.90 -12.14 7.92
C VAL A 212 -3.78 -13.57 8.42
N TYR A 213 -2.92 -14.39 7.80
CA TYR A 213 -2.89 -15.83 8.08
C TYR A 213 -1.65 -16.29 8.82
N PHE A 214 -0.47 -15.72 8.58
CA PHE A 214 0.80 -16.23 9.12
C PHE A 214 1.38 -15.41 10.27
N MET A 215 0.85 -14.23 10.57
CA MET A 215 1.32 -13.42 11.69
C MET A 215 1.18 -14.14 13.05
N TRP A 216 0.18 -15.02 13.17
CA TRP A 216 -0.19 -15.72 14.40
C TRP A 216 0.17 -17.21 14.43
N GLU A 217 0.82 -17.74 13.40
CA GLU A 217 1.14 -19.19 13.33
C GLU A 217 2.06 -19.66 14.45
N TRP A 218 2.90 -18.79 14.98
CA TRP A 218 3.82 -19.15 16.07
C TRP A 218 3.11 -19.57 17.36
N ASP A 219 1.94 -19.01 17.60
CA ASP A 219 1.17 -19.27 18.83
C ASP A 219 0.34 -20.57 18.76
N ARG A 220 -0.01 -21.04 17.55
CA ARG A 220 -0.80 -22.25 17.33
C ARG A 220 -0.03 -23.55 17.59
N ASN A 221 1.28 -23.51 17.67
CA ASN A 221 2.15 -24.67 17.86
C ASN A 221 2.76 -24.75 19.28
N ARG A 222 2.28 -23.95 20.22
CA ARG A 222 2.63 -23.96 21.63
C ARG A 222 1.42 -24.28 22.51
#